data_699f745ca268fea7ad8bfb1f8a9efad2
#
_entry.id   699f745ca268fea7ad8bfb1f8a9efad2
#
_cell.length_a   1.000
_cell.length_b   1.000
_cell.length_c   1.000
_cell.angle_alpha   90.00
_cell.angle_beta   90.00
_cell.angle_gamma   90.00
#
_symmetry.space_group_name_H-M   'P 1'
#
loop_
_entity.id
_entity.type
_entity.pdbx_description
1 polymer ?
#
loop_
_entity_poly.entity_id
_entity_poly.type
_entity_poly.pdbx_seq_one_letter_code
_entity_poly.pdbx_strand_id
1 'polypeptide(L)'
;RETLAASGANEVLTYSFVHGDLLEKAGQNKAAAFSLSNALSPDLQYYRLSLTPSLLDKVHLNIKAGHASFALFEIGKIHEIGYNEADGLPAEQDVIALVFAADQKTAQSYEGAAYYQARTFAERLLRGQSVVFVPLHEYAKGIEVLPAQLAPFAPERSAVLLDGGELIGVVGEYRAAVAKAFKLPPYSAGLEIELGSIGTHRVSTYRPLPKFPRVEQDITLKVSTDISYAVVHEALASSLDERAIRETRSTLNLRDIYQPEGADYRNLSFRIGVASYVQTLTDKQVSALLDGAASDLAAIKAERI
;
A
#
# COMPACT_ATOMS: atom_id res chain seq x y z
N ARG A 1 10.08 -13.65 -7.05
CA ARG A 1 10.48 -14.65 -6.02
C ARG A 1 11.67 -14.19 -5.23
N GLU A 2 12.81 -13.97 -5.87
CA GLU A 2 14.07 -13.60 -5.21
C GLU A 2 13.93 -12.37 -4.29
N THR A 3 13.22 -11.34 -4.75
CA THR A 3 12.97 -10.11 -3.97
C THR A 3 12.27 -10.40 -2.64
N LEU A 4 11.23 -11.24 -2.64
CA LEU A 4 10.50 -11.60 -1.41
C LEU A 4 11.29 -12.53 -0.53
N ALA A 5 11.94 -13.55 -1.11
CA ALA A 5 12.80 -14.48 -0.38
C ALA A 5 13.97 -13.74 0.30
N ALA A 6 14.65 -12.85 -0.42
CA ALA A 6 15.71 -11.99 0.14
C ALA A 6 15.19 -11.02 1.21
N SER A 7 13.88 -10.73 1.22
CA SER A 7 13.20 -9.92 2.24
C SER A 7 12.73 -10.74 3.45
N GLY A 8 12.98 -12.06 3.49
CA GLY A 8 12.63 -12.93 4.60
C GLY A 8 11.25 -13.58 4.50
N ALA A 9 10.58 -13.51 3.34
CA ALA A 9 9.32 -14.22 3.11
C ALA A 9 9.57 -15.65 2.59
N ASN A 10 8.72 -16.61 2.99
CA ASN A 10 8.77 -17.98 2.56
C ASN A 10 7.73 -18.25 1.46
N GLU A 11 8.14 -18.83 0.35
CA GLU A 11 7.21 -19.25 -0.70
C GLU A 11 6.44 -20.50 -0.27
N VAL A 12 5.15 -20.48 -0.51
CA VAL A 12 4.26 -21.63 -0.33
C VAL A 12 3.49 -21.89 -1.62
N LEU A 13 2.98 -23.09 -1.76
CA LEU A 13 2.13 -23.50 -2.87
C LEU A 13 0.83 -24.09 -2.32
N THR A 14 -0.29 -23.53 -2.72
CA THR A 14 -1.61 -24.02 -2.34
C THR A 14 -2.40 -24.48 -3.57
N TYR A 15 -3.48 -25.23 -3.35
CA TYR A 15 -4.32 -25.69 -4.45
C TYR A 15 -5.09 -24.53 -5.11
N SER A 16 -5.22 -24.59 -6.44
CA SER A 16 -6.05 -23.64 -7.21
C SER A 16 -7.56 -23.84 -6.98
N PHE A 17 -7.95 -24.97 -6.42
CA PHE A 17 -9.32 -25.29 -6.06
C PHE A 17 -9.50 -25.22 -4.56
N VAL A 18 -10.60 -24.62 -4.13
CA VAL A 18 -10.88 -24.35 -2.72
C VAL A 18 -12.31 -24.73 -2.37
N HIS A 19 -12.56 -24.94 -1.07
CA HIS A 19 -13.90 -25.07 -0.54
C HIS A 19 -14.63 -23.73 -0.52
N GLY A 20 -15.94 -23.71 -0.79
CA GLY A 20 -16.74 -22.50 -0.77
C GLY A 20 -16.69 -21.73 0.55
N ASP A 21 -16.59 -22.44 1.68
CA ASP A 21 -16.43 -21.82 3.01
C ASP A 21 -15.16 -20.97 3.13
N LEU A 22 -14.08 -21.33 2.40
CA LEU A 22 -12.84 -20.55 2.43
C LEU A 22 -13.05 -19.16 1.81
N LEU A 23 -13.81 -19.12 0.71
CA LEU A 23 -14.18 -17.87 0.05
C LEU A 23 -15.07 -17.01 0.95
N GLU A 24 -16.10 -17.63 1.55
CA GLU A 24 -17.04 -16.94 2.47
C GLU A 24 -16.33 -16.40 3.72
N LYS A 25 -15.43 -17.17 4.34
CA LYS A 25 -14.60 -16.70 5.46
C LYS A 25 -13.76 -15.48 5.13
N ALA A 26 -13.33 -15.36 3.88
CA ALA A 26 -12.58 -14.21 3.38
C ALA A 26 -13.47 -13.03 2.96
N GLY A 27 -14.80 -13.16 3.09
CA GLY A 27 -15.77 -12.14 2.68
C GLY A 27 -15.98 -12.08 1.16
N GLN A 28 -15.56 -13.12 0.44
CA GLN A 28 -15.73 -13.21 -1.02
C GLN A 28 -17.07 -13.86 -1.36
N ASN A 29 -17.68 -13.41 -2.47
CA ASN A 29 -18.90 -14.00 -2.98
C ASN A 29 -18.57 -15.24 -3.82
N LYS A 30 -18.88 -16.44 -3.32
CA LYS A 30 -18.64 -17.69 -4.07
C LYS A 30 -19.39 -17.79 -5.39
N ALA A 31 -20.46 -16.99 -5.57
CA ALA A 31 -21.16 -16.94 -6.87
C ALA A 31 -20.33 -16.32 -8.01
N ALA A 32 -19.27 -15.58 -7.67
CA ALA A 32 -18.29 -15.07 -8.62
C ALA A 32 -17.22 -16.10 -9.02
N ALA A 33 -17.16 -17.26 -8.34
CA ALA A 33 -16.18 -18.29 -8.61
C ALA A 33 -16.70 -19.36 -9.56
N PHE A 34 -15.86 -19.82 -10.47
CA PHE A 34 -16.18 -21.00 -11.29
C PHE A 34 -16.27 -22.25 -10.41
N SER A 35 -17.38 -22.98 -10.53
CA SER A 35 -17.58 -24.27 -9.86
C SER A 35 -17.18 -25.41 -10.80
N LEU A 36 -16.44 -26.38 -10.25
CA LEU A 36 -16.09 -27.60 -10.98
C LEU A 36 -17.31 -28.53 -11.10
N SER A 37 -17.61 -28.99 -12.32
CA SER A 37 -18.70 -29.93 -12.57
C SER A 37 -18.44 -31.32 -11.99
N ASN A 38 -17.16 -31.70 -11.84
CA ASN A 38 -16.72 -33.03 -11.37
C ASN A 38 -15.56 -32.89 -10.37
N ALA A 39 -15.80 -32.15 -9.30
CA ALA A 39 -14.81 -31.97 -8.25
C ALA A 39 -14.32 -33.32 -7.69
N LEU A 40 -13.00 -33.47 -7.53
CA LEU A 40 -12.37 -34.68 -6.99
C LEU A 40 -12.69 -34.85 -5.49
N SER A 41 -12.99 -33.79 -4.79
CA SER A 41 -13.35 -33.76 -3.37
C SER A 41 -14.35 -32.63 -3.11
N PRO A 42 -15.26 -32.80 -2.14
CA PRO A 42 -16.10 -31.71 -1.64
C PRO A 42 -15.29 -30.49 -1.18
N ASP A 43 -14.02 -30.67 -0.80
CA ASP A 43 -13.14 -29.62 -0.33
C ASP A 43 -12.50 -28.80 -1.47
N LEU A 44 -12.65 -29.24 -2.74
CA LEU A 44 -12.00 -28.66 -3.92
C LEU A 44 -13.02 -28.37 -5.02
N GLN A 45 -14.01 -27.55 -4.70
CA GLN A 45 -15.18 -27.33 -5.56
C GLN A 45 -15.08 -26.12 -6.48
N TYR A 46 -14.36 -25.07 -6.04
CA TYR A 46 -14.33 -23.76 -6.70
C TYR A 46 -12.92 -23.38 -7.08
N TYR A 47 -12.77 -22.72 -8.24
CA TYR A 47 -11.56 -21.97 -8.51
C TYR A 47 -11.44 -20.82 -7.51
N ARG A 48 -10.23 -20.57 -7.00
CA ARG A 48 -9.95 -19.46 -6.10
C ARG A 48 -10.08 -18.12 -6.83
N LEU A 49 -10.73 -17.14 -6.17
CA LEU A 49 -10.90 -15.77 -6.65
C LEU A 49 -9.70 -14.88 -6.32
N SER A 50 -8.86 -15.30 -5.39
CA SER A 50 -7.63 -14.65 -4.96
C SER A 50 -6.74 -15.64 -4.22
N LEU A 51 -5.47 -15.34 -4.03
CA LEU A 51 -4.53 -16.17 -3.25
C LEU A 51 -4.66 -15.92 -1.74
N THR A 52 -5.10 -14.74 -1.36
CA THR A 52 -5.18 -14.29 0.04
C THR A 52 -5.88 -15.30 0.97
N PRO A 53 -7.07 -15.85 0.65
CA PRO A 53 -7.74 -16.81 1.56
C PRO A 53 -6.92 -18.06 1.84
N SER A 54 -6.24 -18.58 0.81
CA SER A 54 -5.40 -19.78 0.94
C SER A 54 -4.19 -19.54 1.84
N LEU A 55 -3.59 -18.34 1.77
CA LEU A 55 -2.50 -17.94 2.67
C LEU A 55 -2.98 -17.72 4.10
N LEU A 56 -4.14 -17.07 4.29
CA LEU A 56 -4.72 -16.83 5.63
C LEU A 56 -5.00 -18.13 6.38
N ASP A 57 -5.43 -19.18 5.66
CA ASP A 57 -5.68 -20.50 6.25
C ASP A 57 -4.41 -21.13 6.87
N LYS A 58 -3.22 -20.72 6.41
CA LYS A 58 -1.94 -21.25 6.93
C LYS A 58 -1.42 -20.50 8.15
N VAL A 59 -1.90 -19.26 8.39
CA VAL A 59 -1.36 -18.40 9.47
C VAL A 59 -1.53 -19.04 10.84
N HIS A 60 -2.75 -19.46 11.20
CA HIS A 60 -3.01 -20.01 12.52
C HIS A 60 -2.18 -21.27 12.84
N LEU A 61 -1.98 -22.13 11.86
CA LEU A 61 -1.18 -23.35 12.01
C LEU A 61 0.29 -23.03 12.28
N ASN A 62 0.85 -22.05 11.60
CA ASN A 62 2.23 -21.61 11.79
C ASN A 62 2.42 -20.95 13.18
N ILE A 63 1.49 -20.09 13.63
CA ILE A 63 1.52 -19.54 15.00
C ILE A 63 1.48 -20.64 16.03
N LYS A 64 0.58 -21.64 15.87
CA LYS A 64 0.51 -22.80 16.76
C LYS A 64 1.77 -23.67 16.76
N ALA A 65 2.46 -23.75 15.64
CA ALA A 65 3.75 -24.45 15.53
C ALA A 65 4.91 -23.72 16.20
N GLY A 66 4.66 -22.51 16.75
CA GLY A 66 5.65 -21.73 17.50
C GLY A 66 6.43 -20.71 16.67
N HIS A 67 6.01 -20.46 15.42
CA HIS A 67 6.61 -19.39 14.62
C HIS A 67 6.06 -18.04 15.10
N ALA A 68 6.90 -17.28 15.81
CA ALA A 68 6.51 -16.03 16.47
C ALA A 68 6.20 -14.90 15.47
N SER A 69 6.92 -14.84 14.35
CA SER A 69 6.61 -13.96 13.22
C SER A 69 7.11 -14.58 11.92
N PHE A 70 6.38 -14.32 10.83
CA PHE A 70 6.74 -14.83 9.50
C PHE A 70 6.00 -14.06 8.40
N ALA A 71 6.51 -14.18 7.18
CA ALA A 71 5.81 -13.83 5.97
C ALA A 71 5.71 -15.06 5.06
N LEU A 72 4.51 -15.35 4.56
CA LEU A 72 4.26 -16.37 3.55
C LEU A 72 3.82 -15.70 2.26
N PHE A 73 4.32 -16.13 1.12
CA PHE A 73 3.87 -15.65 -0.18
C PHE A 73 3.63 -16.78 -1.17
N GLU A 74 2.78 -16.53 -2.13
CA GLU A 74 2.50 -17.43 -3.24
C GLU A 74 2.41 -16.63 -4.54
N ILE A 75 2.91 -17.20 -5.63
CA ILE A 75 2.68 -16.75 -6.99
C ILE A 75 1.83 -17.80 -7.68
N GLY A 76 0.67 -17.42 -8.16
CA GLY A 76 -0.27 -18.37 -8.76
C GLY A 76 -1.38 -17.71 -9.53
N LYS A 77 -2.25 -18.53 -10.08
CA LYS A 77 -3.37 -18.12 -10.92
C LYS A 77 -4.66 -18.03 -10.14
N ILE A 78 -5.48 -17.07 -10.52
CA ILE A 78 -6.84 -16.86 -10.02
C ILE A 78 -7.81 -16.80 -11.20
N HIS A 79 -9.09 -17.03 -10.93
CA HIS A 79 -10.15 -17.04 -11.96
C HIS A 79 -11.43 -16.42 -11.37
N GLU A 80 -12.05 -15.52 -12.12
CA GLU A 80 -13.31 -14.89 -11.73
C GLU A 80 -14.31 -14.93 -12.89
N ILE A 81 -15.57 -15.22 -12.62
CA ILE A 81 -16.65 -15.21 -13.64
C ILE A 81 -16.77 -13.78 -14.20
N GLY A 82 -16.88 -13.71 -15.54
CA GLY A 82 -16.93 -12.44 -16.26
C GLY A 82 -15.63 -12.07 -16.95
N TYR A 83 -14.53 -12.73 -16.58
CA TYR A 83 -13.24 -12.58 -17.27
C TYR A 83 -12.96 -13.85 -18.08
N ASN A 84 -13.06 -13.75 -19.41
CA ASN A 84 -12.87 -14.88 -20.31
C ASN A 84 -11.82 -14.54 -21.37
N GLU A 85 -11.08 -15.56 -21.79
CA GLU A 85 -10.21 -15.51 -22.96
C GLU A 85 -11.03 -15.43 -24.25
N ALA A 86 -10.38 -15.11 -25.38
CA ALA A 86 -11.03 -14.98 -26.68
C ALA A 86 -11.72 -16.27 -27.17
N ASP A 87 -11.29 -17.44 -26.69
CA ASP A 87 -11.87 -18.75 -26.96
C ASP A 87 -13.03 -19.13 -26.02
N GLY A 88 -13.40 -18.23 -25.09
CA GLY A 88 -14.46 -18.41 -24.12
C GLY A 88 -14.07 -19.19 -22.86
N LEU A 89 -12.81 -19.60 -22.73
CA LEU A 89 -12.30 -20.19 -21.48
C LEU A 89 -12.15 -19.12 -20.38
N PRO A 90 -12.21 -19.51 -19.09
CA PRO A 90 -11.91 -18.60 -17.99
C PRO A 90 -10.52 -17.97 -18.13
N ALA A 91 -10.43 -16.65 -18.06
CA ALA A 91 -9.14 -15.96 -18.08
C ALA A 91 -8.31 -16.34 -16.86
N GLU A 92 -7.03 -16.60 -17.08
CA GLU A 92 -6.06 -16.88 -16.04
C GLU A 92 -5.32 -15.59 -15.68
N GLN A 93 -5.56 -15.11 -14.47
CA GLN A 93 -4.84 -13.93 -13.93
C GLN A 93 -3.70 -14.41 -13.04
N ASP A 94 -2.47 -14.05 -13.42
CA ASP A 94 -1.29 -14.31 -12.58
C ASP A 94 -1.16 -13.25 -11.50
N VAL A 95 -1.17 -13.67 -10.25
CA VAL A 95 -1.06 -12.77 -9.09
C VAL A 95 0.01 -13.25 -8.12
N ILE A 96 0.52 -12.32 -7.33
CA ILE A 96 1.36 -12.57 -6.18
C ILE A 96 0.64 -12.09 -4.93
N ALA A 97 0.53 -12.95 -3.92
CA ALA A 97 0.01 -12.56 -2.61
C ALA A 97 1.03 -12.85 -1.51
N LEU A 98 0.95 -12.08 -0.45
CA LEU A 98 1.76 -12.24 0.75
C LEU A 98 0.93 -11.96 1.98
N VAL A 99 1.11 -12.74 3.04
CA VAL A 99 0.65 -12.46 4.40
C VAL A 99 1.83 -12.34 5.33
N PHE A 100 1.86 -11.28 6.13
CA PHE A 100 2.73 -11.11 7.28
C PHE A 100 1.91 -11.29 8.55
N ALA A 101 2.43 -12.05 9.50
CA ALA A 101 1.79 -12.25 10.79
C ALA A 101 2.84 -12.32 11.91
N ALA A 102 2.49 -11.75 13.08
CA ALA A 102 3.28 -11.87 14.30
C ALA A 102 2.38 -12.16 15.50
N ASP A 103 2.85 -12.98 16.43
CA ASP A 103 2.17 -13.19 17.69
C ASP A 103 2.15 -11.91 18.55
N GLN A 104 1.28 -11.89 19.56
CA GLN A 104 1.09 -10.70 20.38
C GLN A 104 2.34 -10.20 21.10
N LYS A 105 3.23 -11.11 21.49
CA LYS A 105 4.49 -10.76 22.17
C LYS A 105 5.48 -10.13 21.19
N THR A 106 5.68 -10.77 20.05
CA THR A 106 6.60 -10.31 19.00
C THR A 106 6.11 -9.02 18.34
N ALA A 107 4.80 -8.85 18.22
CA ALA A 107 4.19 -7.63 17.69
C ALA A 107 4.63 -6.36 18.44
N GLN A 108 4.93 -6.45 19.73
CA GLN A 108 5.40 -5.32 20.54
C GLN A 108 6.78 -4.79 20.13
N SER A 109 7.55 -5.59 19.39
CA SER A 109 8.87 -5.17 18.88
C SER A 109 8.79 -4.38 17.56
N TYR A 110 7.62 -4.35 16.93
CA TYR A 110 7.40 -3.61 15.69
C TYR A 110 6.82 -2.23 15.95
N GLU A 111 7.31 -1.24 15.25
CA GLU A 111 6.74 0.10 15.26
C GLU A 111 5.55 0.21 14.30
N GLY A 112 4.48 0.86 14.74
CA GLY A 112 3.30 1.11 13.93
C GLY A 112 2.42 -0.12 13.69
N ALA A 113 1.49 0.03 12.78
CA ALA A 113 0.50 -0.99 12.43
C ALA A 113 1.11 -2.09 11.53
N ALA A 114 0.49 -3.28 11.53
CA ALA A 114 0.91 -4.39 10.67
C ALA A 114 0.89 -4.03 9.17
N TYR A 115 0.05 -3.08 8.77
CA TYR A 115 0.02 -2.48 7.45
C TYR A 115 1.42 -2.12 6.93
N TYR A 116 2.27 -1.51 7.76
CA TYR A 116 3.60 -1.06 7.33
C TYR A 116 4.56 -2.21 7.01
N GLN A 117 4.37 -3.38 7.64
CA GLN A 117 5.14 -4.58 7.28
C GLN A 117 4.77 -5.04 5.87
N ALA A 118 3.48 -5.19 5.58
CA ALA A 118 3.02 -5.57 4.24
C ALA A 118 3.39 -4.52 3.18
N ARG A 119 3.26 -3.24 3.51
CA ARG A 119 3.65 -2.13 2.63
C ARG A 119 5.14 -2.17 2.27
N THR A 120 6.02 -2.51 3.22
CA THR A 120 7.45 -2.66 2.95
C THR A 120 7.72 -3.72 1.88
N PHE A 121 7.00 -4.85 1.89
CA PHE A 121 7.10 -5.86 0.83
C PHE A 121 6.57 -5.35 -0.51
N ALA A 122 5.44 -4.61 -0.51
CA ALA A 122 4.89 -4.00 -1.72
C ALA A 122 5.89 -3.01 -2.34
N GLU A 123 6.46 -2.11 -1.55
CA GLU A 123 7.44 -1.11 -2.01
C GLU A 123 8.73 -1.76 -2.57
N ARG A 124 9.13 -2.90 -2.03
CA ARG A 124 10.28 -3.66 -2.56
C ARG A 124 9.96 -4.31 -3.91
N LEU A 125 8.76 -4.87 -4.06
CA LEU A 125 8.29 -5.46 -5.32
C LEU A 125 8.13 -4.42 -6.42
N LEU A 126 7.59 -3.26 -6.07
CA LEU A 126 7.24 -2.16 -6.99
C LEU A 126 8.35 -1.11 -7.10
N ARG A 127 9.54 -1.44 -6.63
CA ARG A 127 10.68 -0.50 -6.61
C ARG A 127 10.96 0.05 -8.00
N GLY A 128 10.99 1.39 -8.11
CA GLY A 128 11.25 2.09 -9.37
C GLY A 128 10.01 2.29 -10.25
N GLN A 129 8.83 1.88 -9.80
CA GLN A 129 7.54 2.17 -10.44
C GLN A 129 6.86 3.37 -9.77
N SER A 130 6.03 4.08 -10.53
CA SER A 130 5.27 5.24 -10.04
C SER A 130 3.88 4.80 -9.56
N VAL A 131 3.85 3.92 -8.56
CA VAL A 131 2.60 3.39 -8.01
C VAL A 131 2.09 4.31 -6.90
N VAL A 132 0.80 4.64 -6.98
CA VAL A 132 0.10 5.45 -5.98
C VAL A 132 -0.68 4.54 -5.03
N PHE A 133 -0.53 4.79 -3.73
CA PHE A 133 -1.29 4.10 -2.68
C PHE A 133 -2.50 4.95 -2.31
N VAL A 134 -3.69 4.49 -2.67
CA VAL A 134 -4.96 5.18 -2.38
C VAL A 134 -5.69 4.43 -1.27
N PRO A 135 -6.14 5.10 -0.18
CA PRO A 135 -6.92 4.44 0.86
C PRO A 135 -8.10 3.67 0.28
N LEU A 136 -8.26 2.39 0.69
CA LEU A 136 -9.30 1.54 0.12
C LEU A 136 -10.71 2.11 0.32
N HIS A 137 -10.98 2.76 1.47
CA HIS A 137 -12.27 3.40 1.72
C HIS A 137 -12.55 4.59 0.78
N GLU A 138 -11.51 5.27 0.30
CA GLU A 138 -11.65 6.35 -0.70
C GLU A 138 -11.86 5.77 -2.09
N TYR A 139 -11.08 4.76 -2.47
CA TYR A 139 -11.23 4.07 -3.75
C TYR A 139 -12.61 3.43 -3.91
N ALA A 140 -13.15 2.85 -2.83
CA ALA A 140 -14.44 2.16 -2.85
C ALA A 140 -15.65 3.10 -2.99
N LYS A 141 -15.47 4.43 -2.86
CA LYS A 141 -16.59 5.39 -2.98
C LYS A 141 -17.18 5.34 -4.39
N GLY A 142 -18.49 5.04 -4.45
CA GLY A 142 -19.22 5.01 -5.72
C GLY A 142 -19.02 3.75 -6.56
N ILE A 143 -18.27 2.76 -6.07
CA ILE A 143 -18.14 1.46 -6.72
C ILE A 143 -19.14 0.50 -6.09
N GLU A 144 -20.09 0.02 -6.88
CA GLU A 144 -21.16 -0.88 -6.43
C GLU A 144 -20.63 -2.28 -6.10
N VAL A 145 -19.74 -2.80 -6.95
CA VAL A 145 -19.13 -4.13 -6.79
C VAL A 145 -17.62 -4.01 -6.83
N LEU A 146 -16.98 -4.33 -5.71
CA LEU A 146 -15.53 -4.33 -5.62
C LEU A 146 -14.95 -5.66 -6.11
N PRO A 147 -13.76 -5.66 -6.72
CA PRO A 147 -13.03 -6.88 -7.07
C PRO A 147 -12.89 -7.83 -5.88
N ALA A 148 -13.03 -9.14 -6.12
CA ALA A 148 -13.04 -10.16 -5.07
C ALA A 148 -11.76 -10.16 -4.21
N GLN A 149 -10.62 -9.80 -4.79
CA GLN A 149 -9.33 -9.67 -4.10
C GLN A 149 -9.33 -8.60 -3.00
N LEU A 150 -10.20 -7.58 -3.07
CA LEU A 150 -10.30 -6.51 -2.06
C LEU A 150 -11.17 -6.92 -0.86
N ALA A 151 -12.02 -7.93 -1.01
CA ALA A 151 -13.00 -8.31 0.01
C ALA A 151 -12.41 -8.64 1.39
N PRO A 152 -11.25 -9.31 1.51
CA PRO A 152 -10.66 -9.64 2.82
C PRO A 152 -10.16 -8.42 3.60
N PHE A 153 -9.85 -7.31 2.92
CA PHE A 153 -9.12 -6.17 3.49
C PHE A 153 -10.04 -5.16 4.17
N ALA A 154 -9.57 -4.58 5.28
CA ALA A 154 -10.28 -3.56 6.04
C ALA A 154 -10.17 -2.20 5.33
N PRO A 155 -11.29 -1.56 4.91
CA PRO A 155 -11.23 -0.33 4.12
C PRO A 155 -10.44 0.80 4.77
N GLU A 156 -10.54 0.96 6.09
CA GLU A 156 -9.89 2.04 6.86
C GLU A 156 -8.40 1.76 7.17
N ARG A 157 -7.93 0.54 6.89
CA ARG A 157 -6.59 0.07 7.25
C ARG A 157 -5.86 -0.57 6.06
N SER A 158 -6.30 -0.23 4.86
CA SER A 158 -5.76 -0.77 3.62
C SER A 158 -5.71 0.29 2.53
N ALA A 159 -4.85 0.06 1.57
CA ALA A 159 -4.74 0.89 0.38
C ALA A 159 -4.78 0.01 -0.87
N VAL A 160 -5.39 0.50 -1.93
CA VAL A 160 -5.22 -0.04 -3.27
C VAL A 160 -3.97 0.55 -3.90
N LEU A 161 -3.39 -0.19 -4.81
CA LEU A 161 -2.21 0.16 -5.58
C LEU A 161 -2.65 0.51 -6.99
N LEU A 162 -2.37 1.74 -7.42
CA LEU A 162 -2.71 2.23 -8.76
C LEU A 162 -1.44 2.54 -9.55
N ASP A 163 -1.34 2.03 -10.78
CA ASP A 163 -0.32 2.43 -11.76
C ASP A 163 -1.02 3.07 -12.96
N GLY A 164 -0.72 4.34 -13.22
CA GLY A 164 -1.40 5.11 -14.27
C GLY A 164 -2.91 5.28 -14.07
N GLY A 165 -3.42 5.08 -12.84
CA GLY A 165 -4.85 5.11 -12.51
C GLY A 165 -5.54 3.74 -12.55
N GLU A 166 -4.89 2.71 -13.03
CA GLU A 166 -5.42 1.35 -13.06
C GLU A 166 -5.11 0.59 -11.77
N LEU A 167 -6.07 -0.20 -11.28
CA LEU A 167 -5.91 -1.04 -10.10
C LEU A 167 -4.99 -2.21 -10.40
N ILE A 168 -3.84 -2.25 -9.72
CA ILE A 168 -2.87 -3.35 -9.84
C ILE A 168 -2.79 -4.23 -8.61
N GLY A 169 -3.41 -3.84 -7.50
CA GLY A 169 -3.39 -4.65 -6.29
C GLY A 169 -3.87 -3.93 -5.04
N VAL A 170 -3.67 -4.59 -3.91
CA VAL A 170 -4.08 -4.12 -2.59
C VAL A 170 -3.00 -4.46 -1.56
N VAL A 171 -2.87 -3.63 -0.54
CA VAL A 171 -2.05 -3.85 0.64
C VAL A 171 -2.79 -3.40 1.89
N GLY A 172 -2.78 -4.18 2.95
CA GLY A 172 -3.47 -3.75 4.17
C GLY A 172 -3.65 -4.82 5.22
N GLU A 173 -4.39 -4.43 6.26
CA GLU A 173 -4.86 -5.31 7.31
C GLU A 173 -6.23 -5.88 6.94
N TYR A 174 -6.61 -6.94 7.62
CA TYR A 174 -7.84 -7.68 7.29
C TYR A 174 -9.04 -7.18 8.08
N ARG A 175 -10.24 -7.33 7.51
CA ARG A 175 -11.50 -7.05 8.21
C ARG A 175 -11.58 -7.87 9.50
N ALA A 176 -12.17 -7.32 10.55
CA ALA A 176 -12.30 -8.01 11.84
C ALA A 176 -13.00 -9.37 11.74
N ALA A 177 -14.02 -9.49 10.88
CA ALA A 177 -14.72 -10.73 10.61
C ALA A 177 -13.79 -11.78 9.98
N VAL A 178 -12.98 -11.39 9.01
CA VAL A 178 -11.98 -12.25 8.33
C VAL A 178 -10.90 -12.67 9.32
N ALA A 179 -10.32 -11.73 10.06
CA ALA A 179 -9.30 -12.03 11.07
C ALA A 179 -9.82 -13.04 12.12
N LYS A 180 -11.07 -12.88 12.56
CA LYS A 180 -11.71 -13.81 13.49
C LYS A 180 -11.93 -15.19 12.85
N ALA A 181 -12.44 -15.25 11.61
CA ALA A 181 -12.76 -16.49 10.91
C ALA A 181 -11.50 -17.36 10.68
N PHE A 182 -10.37 -16.73 10.33
CA PHE A 182 -9.07 -17.40 10.13
C PHE A 182 -8.23 -17.49 11.41
N LYS A 183 -8.70 -16.98 12.56
CA LYS A 183 -7.97 -16.95 13.84
C LYS A 183 -6.60 -16.28 13.70
N LEU A 184 -6.55 -15.18 12.96
CA LEU A 184 -5.31 -14.42 12.76
C LEU A 184 -4.87 -13.75 14.06
N PRO A 185 -3.56 -13.65 14.32
CA PRO A 185 -3.07 -12.78 15.37
C PRO A 185 -3.40 -11.32 15.04
N PRO A 186 -3.57 -10.46 16.07
CA PRO A 186 -3.92 -9.05 15.86
C PRO A 186 -2.95 -8.28 14.95
N TYR A 187 -1.68 -8.69 14.92
CA TYR A 187 -0.66 -8.09 14.07
C TYR A 187 -0.50 -8.90 12.79
N SER A 188 -1.44 -8.71 11.88
CA SER A 188 -1.47 -9.39 10.58
C SER A 188 -1.88 -8.44 9.47
N ALA A 189 -1.13 -8.48 8.37
CA ALA A 189 -1.42 -7.71 7.17
C ALA A 189 -0.93 -8.48 5.93
N GLY A 190 -1.37 -8.07 4.76
CA GLY A 190 -0.91 -8.71 3.54
C GLY A 190 -1.05 -7.82 2.32
N LEU A 191 -0.70 -8.38 1.19
CA LEU A 191 -0.87 -7.77 -0.13
C LEU A 191 -1.30 -8.82 -1.14
N GLU A 192 -1.94 -8.36 -2.21
CA GLU A 192 -2.14 -9.13 -3.43
C GLU A 192 -1.99 -8.20 -4.62
N ILE A 193 -1.13 -8.55 -5.58
CA ILE A 193 -0.74 -7.69 -6.70
C ILE A 193 -0.76 -8.54 -7.98
N GLU A 194 -1.26 -7.98 -9.05
CA GLU A 194 -1.20 -8.56 -10.39
C GLU A 194 0.26 -8.67 -10.83
N LEU A 195 0.67 -9.89 -11.20
CA LEU A 195 2.08 -10.18 -11.51
C LEU A 195 2.56 -9.43 -12.77
N GLY A 196 1.68 -9.27 -13.76
CA GLY A 196 1.96 -8.54 -15.00
C GLY A 196 2.26 -7.05 -14.78
N SER A 197 1.73 -6.48 -13.71
CA SER A 197 1.94 -5.09 -13.33
C SER A 197 3.26 -4.85 -12.62
N ILE A 198 3.96 -5.90 -12.19
CA ILE A 198 5.29 -5.79 -11.58
C ILE A 198 6.31 -5.66 -12.71
N GLY A 199 6.63 -4.42 -13.08
CA GLY A 199 7.54 -4.13 -14.18
C GLY A 199 8.97 -4.55 -13.90
N THR A 200 9.70 -4.89 -14.96
CA THR A 200 11.17 -4.88 -14.94
C THR A 200 11.60 -3.45 -14.65
N HIS A 201 12.46 -3.28 -13.66
CA HIS A 201 12.92 -1.99 -13.14
C HIS A 201 13.01 -0.91 -14.22
N ARG A 202 12.20 0.14 -14.13
CA ARG A 202 12.46 1.36 -14.87
C ARG A 202 13.81 1.85 -14.36
N VAL A 203 14.79 1.88 -15.25
CA VAL A 203 16.10 2.44 -14.93
C VAL A 203 15.85 3.86 -14.46
N SER A 204 16.01 4.09 -13.16
CA SER A 204 15.88 5.46 -12.64
C SER A 204 16.92 6.30 -13.35
N THR A 205 16.48 7.37 -14.01
CA THR A 205 17.41 8.29 -14.66
C THR A 205 18.36 8.80 -13.59
N TYR A 206 19.66 8.49 -13.75
CA TYR A 206 20.67 8.97 -12.81
C TYR A 206 20.61 10.49 -12.74
N ARG A 207 20.43 11.02 -11.55
CA ARG A 207 20.54 12.45 -11.27
C ARG A 207 21.79 12.68 -10.44
N PRO A 208 22.74 13.47 -10.91
CA PRO A 208 23.94 13.81 -10.15
C PRO A 208 23.59 14.36 -8.77
N LEU A 209 24.40 14.08 -7.78
CA LEU A 209 24.26 14.73 -6.48
C LEU A 209 24.66 16.21 -6.60
N PRO A 210 23.91 17.12 -5.96
CA PRO A 210 24.33 18.52 -5.87
C PRO A 210 25.71 18.63 -5.22
N LYS A 211 26.58 19.49 -5.77
CA LYS A 211 27.94 19.71 -5.28
C LYS A 211 28.00 20.69 -4.11
N PHE A 212 26.98 21.52 -3.94
CA PHE A 212 26.92 22.55 -2.92
C PHE A 212 26.11 22.08 -1.69
N PRO A 213 26.42 22.62 -0.50
CA PRO A 213 25.71 22.26 0.73
C PRO A 213 24.20 22.51 0.59
N ARG A 214 23.43 21.61 1.19
CA ARG A 214 21.97 21.73 1.28
C ARG A 214 21.60 22.68 2.43
N VAL A 215 20.67 23.59 2.16
CA VAL A 215 20.00 24.39 3.18
C VAL A 215 18.73 23.67 3.59
N GLU A 216 18.53 23.45 4.88
CA GLU A 216 17.32 22.82 5.45
C GLU A 216 16.57 23.81 6.29
N GLN A 217 15.24 23.88 6.09
CA GLN A 217 14.35 24.68 6.91
C GLN A 217 13.06 23.90 7.17
N ASP A 218 12.45 24.16 8.32
CA ASP A 218 11.17 23.56 8.69
C ASP A 218 10.04 24.55 8.45
N ILE A 219 8.89 24.01 7.98
CA ILE A 219 7.64 24.74 7.85
C ILE A 219 6.55 23.97 8.57
N THR A 220 5.75 24.64 9.37
CA THR A 220 4.58 24.06 10.00
C THR A 220 3.32 24.69 9.41
N LEU A 221 2.40 23.85 8.97
CA LEU A 221 1.11 24.21 8.36
C LEU A 221 -0.02 23.77 9.27
N LYS A 222 -0.87 24.73 9.66
CA LYS A 222 -2.13 24.46 10.34
C LYS A 222 -3.21 24.21 9.29
N VAL A 223 -3.86 23.04 9.35
CA VAL A 223 -4.87 22.62 8.38
C VAL A 223 -6.08 22.02 9.09
N SER A 224 -7.29 22.12 8.49
CA SER A 224 -8.48 21.41 8.98
C SER A 224 -8.26 19.90 8.93
N THR A 225 -8.84 19.17 9.89
CA THR A 225 -8.83 17.69 9.91
C THR A 225 -9.49 17.06 8.69
N ASP A 226 -10.39 17.80 8.00
CA ASP A 226 -11.08 17.36 6.79
C ASP A 226 -10.15 17.29 5.56
N ILE A 227 -9.02 18.02 5.59
CA ILE A 227 -8.05 18.04 4.51
C ILE A 227 -7.05 16.90 4.72
N SER A 228 -6.98 15.97 3.78
CA SER A 228 -6.05 14.85 3.91
C SER A 228 -4.58 15.29 3.84
N TYR A 229 -3.69 14.52 4.48
CA TYR A 229 -2.24 14.75 4.36
C TYR A 229 -1.78 14.78 2.91
N ALA A 230 -2.31 13.88 2.07
CA ALA A 230 -1.94 13.79 0.65
C ALA A 230 -2.20 15.09 -0.10
N VAL A 231 -3.36 15.73 0.11
CA VAL A 231 -3.70 17.02 -0.51
C VAL A 231 -2.70 18.10 -0.11
N VAL A 232 -2.34 18.18 1.18
CA VAL A 232 -1.39 19.20 1.67
C VAL A 232 0.01 18.93 1.12
N HIS A 233 0.45 17.66 1.13
CA HIS A 233 1.76 17.26 0.61
C HIS A 233 1.89 17.56 -0.88
N GLU A 234 0.89 17.20 -1.68
CA GLU A 234 0.88 17.43 -3.13
C GLU A 234 0.86 18.92 -3.46
N ALA A 235 0.03 19.71 -2.79
CA ALA A 235 -0.03 21.16 -2.98
C ALA A 235 1.32 21.82 -2.62
N LEU A 236 1.94 21.41 -1.51
CA LEU A 236 3.25 21.94 -1.11
C LEU A 236 4.36 21.50 -2.08
N ALA A 237 4.37 20.24 -2.51
CA ALA A 237 5.33 19.73 -3.49
C ALA A 237 5.22 20.47 -4.83
N SER A 238 4.00 20.65 -5.36
CA SER A 238 3.75 21.37 -6.62
C SER A 238 4.19 22.82 -6.51
N SER A 239 3.85 23.52 -5.43
CA SER A 239 4.27 24.90 -5.23
C SER A 239 5.78 25.06 -5.10
N LEU A 240 6.46 24.11 -4.42
CA LEU A 240 7.94 24.11 -4.36
C LEU A 240 8.58 23.88 -5.72
N ASP A 241 7.99 23.04 -6.57
CA ASP A 241 8.48 22.77 -7.92
C ASP A 241 8.24 23.97 -8.86
N GLU A 242 7.06 24.59 -8.80
CA GLU A 242 6.72 25.79 -9.59
C GLU A 242 7.61 26.99 -9.26
N ARG A 243 7.96 27.15 -7.99
CA ARG A 243 8.79 28.22 -7.48
C ARG A 243 10.28 27.86 -7.43
N ALA A 244 10.66 26.68 -7.92
CA ALA A 244 12.01 26.17 -7.78
C ALA A 244 13.06 27.19 -8.26
N ILE A 245 14.06 27.41 -7.44
CA ILE A 245 15.25 28.16 -7.83
C ILE A 245 15.95 27.37 -8.94
N ARG A 246 16.37 28.06 -10.00
CA ARG A 246 17.00 27.41 -11.16
C ARG A 246 18.16 26.50 -10.72
N GLU A 247 18.21 25.30 -11.33
CA GLU A 247 19.27 24.31 -11.08
C GLU A 247 19.39 23.90 -9.59
N THR A 248 18.22 23.75 -8.94
CA THR A 248 18.15 23.22 -7.57
C THR A 248 17.38 21.91 -7.53
N ARG A 249 17.56 21.19 -6.43
CA ARG A 249 16.78 20.01 -6.06
C ARG A 249 16.19 20.23 -4.68
N SER A 250 14.88 20.11 -4.59
CA SER A 250 14.15 20.15 -3.31
C SER A 250 13.88 18.72 -2.79
N THR A 251 13.83 18.60 -1.48
CA THR A 251 13.36 17.41 -0.77
C THR A 251 12.30 17.85 0.25
N LEU A 252 11.21 17.13 0.33
CA LEU A 252 10.09 17.38 1.23
C LEU A 252 9.89 16.16 2.13
N ASN A 253 10.05 16.32 3.44
CA ASN A 253 9.92 15.24 4.40
C ASN A 253 8.99 15.67 5.54
N LEU A 254 7.99 14.84 5.85
CA LEU A 254 7.17 15.03 7.04
C LEU A 254 8.03 14.80 8.29
N ARG A 255 7.92 15.73 9.26
CA ARG A 255 8.59 15.63 10.55
C ARG A 255 7.64 15.25 11.66
N ASP A 256 6.47 15.87 11.68
CA ASP A 256 5.51 15.68 12.74
C ASP A 256 4.08 15.97 12.28
N ILE A 257 3.12 15.29 12.91
CA ILE A 257 1.69 15.57 12.81
C ILE A 257 1.17 15.73 14.24
N TYR A 258 0.82 16.95 14.61
CA TYR A 258 0.27 17.24 15.92
C TYR A 258 -1.19 17.70 15.80
N GLN A 259 -2.08 17.02 16.50
CA GLN A 259 -3.48 17.41 16.62
C GLN A 259 -3.80 17.58 18.12
N PRO A 260 -4.18 18.79 18.56
CA PRO A 260 -4.66 19.00 19.92
C PRO A 260 -5.94 18.17 20.16
N GLU A 261 -6.13 17.69 21.37
CA GLU A 261 -7.31 16.92 21.76
C GLU A 261 -8.59 17.75 21.55
N GLY A 262 -9.54 17.18 20.80
CA GLY A 262 -10.81 17.83 20.47
C GLY A 262 -10.72 18.97 19.43
N ALA A 263 -9.56 19.21 18.84
CA ALA A 263 -9.44 20.24 17.80
C ALA A 263 -9.91 19.72 16.43
N ASP A 264 -10.50 20.61 15.65
CA ASP A 264 -10.90 20.42 14.24
C ASP A 264 -9.77 20.75 13.24
N TYR A 265 -8.56 20.98 13.76
CA TYR A 265 -7.35 21.23 12.99
C TYR A 265 -6.19 20.38 13.47
N ARG A 266 -5.19 20.26 12.62
CA ARG A 266 -3.89 19.66 12.93
C ARG A 266 -2.75 20.47 12.36
N ASN A 267 -1.59 20.35 12.96
CA ASN A 267 -0.35 20.95 12.50
C ASN A 267 0.48 19.88 11.79
N LEU A 268 0.87 20.16 10.56
CA LEU A 268 1.76 19.30 9.76
C LEU A 268 3.11 20.01 9.65
N SER A 269 4.14 19.45 10.24
CA SER A 269 5.50 19.99 10.17
C SER A 269 6.32 19.27 9.13
N PHE A 270 6.86 20.00 8.16
CA PHE A 270 7.68 19.47 7.09
C PHE A 270 9.10 20.03 7.19
N ARG A 271 10.08 19.19 6.92
CA ARG A 271 11.46 19.59 6.64
C ARG A 271 11.69 19.64 5.15
N ILE A 272 12.11 20.80 4.68
CA ILE A 272 12.41 21.06 3.28
C ILE A 272 13.91 21.30 3.15
N GLY A 273 14.56 20.49 2.31
CA GLY A 273 15.96 20.66 1.97
C GLY A 273 16.10 21.13 0.55
N VAL A 274 16.85 22.20 0.31
CA VAL A 274 17.11 22.72 -1.03
C VAL A 274 18.62 22.73 -1.27
N ALA A 275 19.06 22.07 -2.34
CA ALA A 275 20.46 22.02 -2.74
C ALA A 275 20.61 22.49 -4.19
N SER A 276 21.66 23.26 -4.46
CA SER A 276 21.94 23.77 -5.82
C SER A 276 23.07 22.98 -6.49
N TYR A 277 23.00 22.91 -7.82
CA TYR A 277 24.06 22.34 -8.66
C TYR A 277 25.14 23.35 -9.03
N VAL A 278 24.88 24.66 -8.83
CA VAL A 278 25.71 25.73 -9.38
C VAL A 278 26.28 26.69 -8.36
N GLN A 279 25.66 26.84 -7.18
CA GLN A 279 26.10 27.79 -6.14
C GLN A 279 25.62 27.41 -4.75
N THR A 280 26.24 27.94 -3.72
CA THR A 280 25.75 27.87 -2.34
C THR A 280 24.51 28.75 -2.19
N LEU A 281 23.42 28.19 -1.67
CA LEU A 281 22.21 28.94 -1.35
C LEU A 281 22.33 29.59 0.02
N THR A 282 21.70 30.75 0.15
CA THR A 282 21.56 31.43 1.46
C THR A 282 20.22 31.06 2.12
N ASP A 283 20.18 31.10 3.44
CA ASP A 283 18.93 30.88 4.21
C ASP A 283 17.82 31.82 3.75
N LYS A 284 18.15 33.07 3.39
CA LYS A 284 17.20 34.07 2.93
C LYS A 284 16.52 33.65 1.60
N GLN A 285 17.27 33.05 0.68
CA GLN A 285 16.71 32.57 -0.59
C GLN A 285 15.74 31.41 -0.36
N VAL A 286 16.08 30.47 0.52
CA VAL A 286 15.22 29.35 0.87
C VAL A 286 14.01 29.81 1.67
N SER A 287 14.16 30.74 2.62
CA SER A 287 13.01 31.33 3.32
C SER A 287 12.01 31.98 2.36
N ALA A 288 12.50 32.76 1.40
CA ALA A 288 11.61 33.40 0.40
C ALA A 288 10.85 32.36 -0.46
N LEU A 289 11.51 31.24 -0.82
CA LEU A 289 10.87 30.12 -1.50
C LEU A 289 9.74 29.53 -0.63
N LEU A 290 10.02 29.27 0.65
CA LEU A 290 9.04 28.69 1.58
C LEU A 290 7.89 29.65 1.90
N ASP A 291 8.15 30.95 2.04
CA ASP A 291 7.12 31.97 2.24
C ASP A 291 6.16 32.04 1.03
N GLY A 292 6.73 31.97 -0.18
CA GLY A 292 5.93 31.88 -1.40
C GLY A 292 5.11 30.61 -1.48
N ALA A 293 5.72 29.45 -1.20
CA ALA A 293 5.02 28.19 -1.22
C ALA A 293 3.89 28.14 -0.16
N ALA A 294 4.12 28.65 1.04
CA ALA A 294 3.08 28.76 2.06
C ALA A 294 1.91 29.64 1.65
N SER A 295 2.19 30.72 0.91
CA SER A 295 1.15 31.63 0.42
C SER A 295 0.20 30.95 -0.58
N ASP A 296 0.73 30.06 -1.44
CA ASP A 296 -0.06 29.31 -2.42
C ASP A 296 -1.02 28.32 -1.72
N LEU A 297 -0.61 27.77 -0.57
CA LEU A 297 -1.41 26.81 0.19
C LEU A 297 -2.63 27.45 0.89
N ALA A 298 -2.74 28.78 0.91
CA ALA A 298 -3.95 29.46 1.36
C ALA A 298 -5.18 29.04 0.55
N ALA A 299 -5.01 28.65 -0.72
CA ALA A 299 -6.11 28.14 -1.56
C ALA A 299 -6.77 26.88 -0.99
N ILE A 300 -6.02 26.05 -0.27
CA ILE A 300 -6.51 24.87 0.42
C ILE A 300 -6.72 25.11 1.92
N LYS A 301 -6.78 26.37 2.35
CA LYS A 301 -6.94 26.77 3.77
C LYS A 301 -5.87 26.18 4.70
N ALA A 302 -4.66 26.02 4.21
CA ALA A 302 -3.50 25.68 5.02
C ALA A 302 -2.76 26.98 5.38
N GLU A 303 -2.55 27.22 6.66
CA GLU A 303 -1.91 28.42 7.19
C GLU A 303 -0.54 28.06 7.77
N ARG A 304 0.48 28.82 7.41
CA ARG A 304 1.80 28.70 8.04
C ARG A 304 1.76 29.32 9.45
N ILE A 305 2.29 28.58 10.44
CA ILE A 305 2.41 29.00 11.84
C ILE A 305 3.86 28.97 12.30
#